data_c055f1b6923a4408669c639119e4a9db
#
_entry.id   c055f1b6923a4408669c639119e4a9db
#
_cell.length_a   1.000
_cell.length_b   1.000
_cell.length_c   1.000
_cell.angle_alpha   90.00
_cell.angle_beta   90.00
_cell.angle_gamma   90.00
#
_symmetry.space_group_name_H-M   'P 1'
#
loop_
_entity.id
_entity.type
_entity.pdbx_description
1 polymer ?
#
loop_
_entity_poly.entity_id
_entity_poly.type
_entity_poly.pdbx_seq_one_letter_code
_entity_poly.pdbx_strand_id
1 'polypeptide(L)'
;MIREYYQKFFYYFNNNKKAFFKYSALSFVVATLELFGVALTYPFVLKLLSNKPVDIWHSPIFIGLCIVFLFLLKNAFMIFYSYLQAKFTKEVEKEANLKFINYFLGSTYQETSKISLAEKGNILRFLIPNTINNFILRLLNLIVNFFIFALISALLIIKFPIAMAITFVFAFMLISVQNKCFKPFLKEIAQKSSEASTIYNQRSNEVLLNIKSVKVSHNERFFFDNYKNAITDFYKICAKTSFINTIPPYVTEPFVILLLFVLLSVISFQNYTEPNKLIASFAIIVSAIFRLAPTIARIQVNLNGINSALVNVKQLLDWCEKLHLDNRNDVKATEFASFNNNIELKNIEFCYDTNKPVLKNINLGIIKGEFIGIAGLSGAGKTTFVDIIAGLLTPNKGEILIDGKIQTLPLKIGYIPQEISIINATIRENVAFGSDEIDDAKIIDALKKAQLYDFIMQNYSDGIYANPFVDSTGFSQGQKQRLAIARALYSNPDILILDEATSSLDLKTEDELCSVLLSLRGEKTILAIAHRLSTIKSADRIVFMKNSEITDISEFNNLINKNNDFKELVKLASFKEP
;
A
#
# COMPACT_ATOMS: atom_id res chain seq x y z
N MET A 1 15.49 20.30 3.51
CA MET A 1 14.50 19.30 3.90
C MET A 1 13.35 19.16 2.90
N ILE A 2 12.39 20.12 2.75
CA ILE A 2 11.26 19.98 1.77
C ILE A 2 11.77 19.75 0.35
N ARG A 3 12.77 20.51 -0.11
CA ARG A 3 13.39 20.36 -1.43
C ARG A 3 14.04 18.98 -1.61
N GLU A 4 14.69 18.47 -0.59
CA GLU A 4 15.33 17.15 -0.60
C GLU A 4 14.28 16.03 -0.70
N TYR A 5 13.23 16.07 0.13
CA TYR A 5 12.13 15.10 0.05
C TYR A 5 11.38 15.17 -1.28
N TYR A 6 11.18 16.36 -1.84
CA TYR A 6 10.64 16.54 -3.17
C TYR A 6 11.52 15.86 -4.23
N GLN A 7 12.84 16.07 -4.18
CA GLN A 7 13.78 15.47 -5.13
C GLN A 7 13.79 13.94 -5.01
N LYS A 8 13.86 13.40 -3.79
CA LYS A 8 13.82 11.96 -3.54
C LYS A 8 12.47 11.35 -3.96
N PHE A 9 11.36 12.01 -3.66
CA PHE A 9 10.05 11.53 -4.07
C PHE A 9 9.94 11.41 -5.59
N PHE A 10 10.31 12.44 -6.34
CA PHE A 10 10.28 12.40 -7.81
C PHE A 10 11.45 11.64 -8.43
N TYR A 11 12.42 11.18 -7.68
CA TYR A 11 13.38 10.18 -8.10
C TYR A 11 12.70 8.81 -8.21
N TYR A 12 11.96 8.40 -7.18
CA TYR A 12 11.24 7.13 -7.20
C TYR A 12 9.98 7.15 -8.09
N PHE A 13 9.30 8.31 -8.24
CA PHE A 13 8.04 8.48 -8.99
C PHE A 13 8.23 9.45 -10.16
N ASN A 14 9.22 9.18 -11.01
CA ASN A 14 9.72 10.13 -12.04
C ASN A 14 8.70 10.42 -13.16
N ASN A 15 7.82 9.49 -13.51
CA ASN A 15 6.84 9.64 -14.59
C ASN A 15 5.95 10.87 -14.40
N ASN A 16 5.70 11.26 -13.16
CA ASN A 16 4.81 12.36 -12.79
C ASN A 16 5.50 13.73 -12.66
N LYS A 17 6.83 13.79 -12.75
CA LYS A 17 7.59 15.04 -12.59
C LYS A 17 7.24 16.09 -13.64
N LYS A 18 7.14 15.71 -14.91
CA LYS A 18 6.75 16.61 -16.02
C LYS A 18 5.33 17.15 -15.82
N ALA A 19 4.40 16.28 -15.39
CA ALA A 19 3.02 16.66 -15.10
C ALA A 19 2.96 17.66 -13.93
N PHE A 20 3.71 17.44 -12.85
CA PHE A 20 3.81 18.39 -11.74
C PHE A 20 4.22 19.79 -12.20
N PHE A 21 5.26 19.91 -13.04
CA PHE A 21 5.68 21.21 -13.59
C PHE A 21 4.61 21.82 -14.50
N LYS A 22 3.93 21.03 -15.33
CA LYS A 22 2.81 21.50 -16.18
C LYS A 22 1.69 22.11 -15.33
N TYR A 23 1.28 21.44 -14.24
CA TYR A 23 0.24 21.96 -13.34
C TYR A 23 0.73 23.16 -12.54
N SER A 24 2.00 23.20 -12.15
CA SER A 24 2.62 24.38 -11.54
C SER A 24 2.61 25.59 -12.49
N ALA A 25 2.91 25.39 -13.77
CA ALA A 25 2.81 26.46 -14.77
C ALA A 25 1.36 26.92 -15.00
N LEU A 26 0.39 25.98 -15.01
CA LEU A 26 -1.03 26.31 -15.17
C LEU A 26 -1.56 27.15 -13.99
N SER A 27 -0.98 27.00 -12.79
CA SER A 27 -1.32 27.81 -11.62
C SER A 27 -1.01 29.30 -11.81
N PHE A 28 -0.04 29.65 -12.68
CA PHE A 28 0.24 31.03 -13.03
C PHE A 28 -0.92 31.68 -13.80
N VAL A 29 -1.60 30.94 -14.67
CA VAL A 29 -2.81 31.41 -15.38
C VAL A 29 -3.94 31.73 -14.40
N VAL A 30 -4.12 30.90 -13.37
CA VAL A 30 -5.09 31.17 -12.29
C VAL A 30 -4.75 32.49 -11.59
N ALA A 31 -3.49 32.69 -11.26
CA ALA A 31 -3.05 33.87 -10.55
C ALA A 31 -3.16 35.15 -11.40
N THR A 32 -2.93 35.07 -12.72
CA THR A 32 -3.12 36.22 -13.63
C THR A 32 -4.59 36.61 -13.76
N LEU A 33 -5.51 35.65 -13.83
CA LEU A 33 -6.96 35.93 -13.83
C LEU A 33 -7.42 36.61 -12.52
N GLU A 34 -6.86 36.20 -11.39
CA GLU A 34 -7.11 36.83 -10.09
C GLU A 34 -6.60 38.27 -10.06
N LEU A 35 -5.39 38.51 -10.59
CA LEU A 35 -4.80 39.84 -10.69
C LEU A 35 -5.67 40.81 -11.51
N PHE A 36 -6.14 40.38 -12.68
CA PHE A 36 -7.03 41.21 -13.51
C PHE A 36 -8.31 41.62 -12.80
N GLY A 37 -8.93 40.68 -12.05
CA GLY A 37 -10.10 40.98 -11.23
C GLY A 37 -9.86 42.10 -10.21
N VAL A 38 -8.69 42.11 -9.56
CA VAL A 38 -8.32 43.17 -8.61
C VAL A 38 -7.94 44.46 -9.35
N ALA A 39 -7.17 44.37 -10.43
CA ALA A 39 -6.67 45.54 -11.16
C ALA A 39 -7.80 46.41 -11.75
N LEU A 40 -8.90 45.79 -12.22
CA LEU A 40 -10.03 46.47 -12.83
C LEU A 40 -10.91 47.22 -11.81
N THR A 41 -10.79 46.97 -10.52
CA THR A 41 -11.57 47.71 -9.50
C THR A 41 -11.17 49.20 -9.46
N TYR A 42 -9.91 49.54 -9.69
CA TYR A 42 -9.46 50.94 -9.70
C TYR A 42 -10.10 51.78 -10.83
N PRO A 43 -9.99 51.43 -12.12
CA PRO A 43 -10.63 52.17 -13.20
C PRO A 43 -12.15 52.16 -13.10
N PHE A 44 -12.78 51.11 -12.57
CA PHE A 44 -14.22 51.04 -12.33
C PHE A 44 -14.67 52.17 -11.37
N VAL A 45 -14.03 52.27 -10.21
CA VAL A 45 -14.42 53.26 -9.18
C VAL A 45 -14.10 54.67 -9.68
N LEU A 46 -12.95 54.91 -10.35
CA LEU A 46 -12.65 56.23 -10.92
C LEU A 46 -13.69 56.67 -11.94
N LYS A 47 -14.17 55.80 -12.79
CA LYS A 47 -15.18 56.12 -13.80
C LYS A 47 -16.57 56.33 -13.16
N LEU A 48 -16.89 55.59 -12.12
CA LEU A 48 -18.14 55.75 -11.36
C LEU A 48 -18.25 57.12 -10.68
N LEU A 49 -17.09 57.65 -10.24
CA LEU A 49 -17.03 58.96 -9.58
C LEU A 49 -16.81 60.14 -10.58
N SER A 50 -16.53 59.88 -11.85
CA SER A 50 -16.35 60.91 -12.86
C SER A 50 -17.69 61.34 -13.46
N ASN A 51 -18.06 62.61 -13.35
CA ASN A 51 -19.28 63.18 -13.98
C ASN A 51 -19.12 63.51 -15.46
N LYS A 52 -18.14 62.95 -16.17
CA LYS A 52 -17.87 63.23 -17.60
C LYS A 52 -18.75 62.30 -18.48
N PRO A 53 -19.29 62.82 -19.60
CA PRO A 53 -19.98 61.97 -20.58
C PRO A 53 -18.96 60.94 -21.12
N VAL A 54 -19.34 59.67 -21.16
CA VAL A 54 -18.42 58.57 -21.44
C VAL A 54 -19.03 57.73 -22.57
N ASP A 55 -18.20 57.36 -23.54
CA ASP A 55 -18.55 56.40 -24.56
C ASP A 55 -18.96 55.04 -23.94
N ILE A 56 -19.83 54.28 -24.62
CA ILE A 56 -20.35 52.99 -24.12
C ILE A 56 -19.22 52.06 -23.64
N TRP A 57 -18.11 52.00 -24.37
CA TRP A 57 -16.95 51.14 -24.04
C TRP A 57 -16.16 51.59 -22.79
N HIS A 58 -16.32 52.83 -22.37
CA HIS A 58 -15.68 53.40 -21.17
C HIS A 58 -16.69 53.62 -20.04
N SER A 59 -17.95 53.17 -20.19
CA SER A 59 -18.97 53.33 -19.18
C SER A 59 -18.68 52.48 -17.93
N PRO A 60 -19.02 52.97 -16.71
CA PRO A 60 -18.89 52.17 -15.48
C PRO A 60 -19.63 50.81 -15.58
N ILE A 61 -20.79 50.79 -16.27
CA ILE A 61 -21.58 49.58 -16.48
C ILE A 61 -20.80 48.52 -17.28
N PHE A 62 -20.17 48.93 -18.39
CA PHE A 62 -19.34 48.01 -19.21
C PHE A 62 -18.16 47.45 -18.43
N ILE A 63 -17.42 48.31 -17.68
CA ILE A 63 -16.31 47.84 -16.84
C ILE A 63 -16.81 46.89 -15.74
N GLY A 64 -17.94 47.20 -15.13
CA GLY A 64 -18.57 46.30 -14.14
C GLY A 64 -18.95 44.94 -14.71
N LEU A 65 -19.53 44.88 -15.93
CA LEU A 65 -19.82 43.65 -16.64
C LEU A 65 -18.54 42.85 -16.96
N CYS A 66 -17.47 43.54 -17.39
CA CYS A 66 -16.17 42.91 -17.61
C CYS A 66 -15.61 42.27 -16.32
N ILE A 67 -15.73 42.96 -15.18
CA ILE A 67 -15.32 42.41 -13.88
C ILE A 67 -16.12 41.14 -13.57
N VAL A 68 -17.46 41.17 -13.67
CA VAL A 68 -18.31 40.00 -13.41
C VAL A 68 -17.93 38.83 -14.34
N PHE A 69 -17.76 39.11 -15.65
CA PHE A 69 -17.35 38.09 -16.61
C PHE A 69 -15.99 37.46 -16.27
N LEU A 70 -14.99 38.26 -15.91
CA LEU A 70 -13.68 37.77 -15.48
C LEU A 70 -13.76 36.92 -14.21
N PHE A 71 -14.61 37.28 -13.25
CA PHE A 71 -14.81 36.47 -12.06
C PHE A 71 -15.48 35.13 -12.37
N LEU A 72 -16.47 35.10 -13.26
CA LEU A 72 -17.09 33.86 -13.72
C LEU A 72 -16.08 32.98 -14.46
N LEU A 73 -15.33 33.56 -15.41
CA LEU A 73 -14.27 32.85 -16.15
C LEU A 73 -13.21 32.28 -15.20
N LYS A 74 -12.73 33.11 -14.27
CA LYS A 74 -11.76 32.68 -13.25
C LYS A 74 -12.29 31.51 -12.44
N ASN A 75 -13.51 31.60 -11.92
CA ASN A 75 -14.08 30.54 -11.08
C ASN A 75 -14.28 29.24 -11.89
N ALA A 76 -14.73 29.33 -13.15
CA ALA A 76 -14.82 28.17 -14.03
C ALA A 76 -13.44 27.54 -14.26
N PHE A 77 -12.41 28.37 -14.48
CA PHE A 77 -11.04 27.89 -14.62
C PHE A 77 -10.47 27.27 -13.35
N MET A 78 -10.80 27.85 -12.17
CA MET A 78 -10.41 27.28 -10.87
C MET A 78 -11.04 25.91 -10.64
N ILE A 79 -12.32 25.71 -10.99
CA ILE A 79 -13.00 24.40 -10.92
C ILE A 79 -12.29 23.40 -11.82
N PHE A 80 -12.02 23.78 -13.07
CA PHE A 80 -11.28 22.94 -14.01
C PHE A 80 -9.87 22.59 -13.50
N TYR A 81 -9.14 23.58 -12.99
CA TYR A 81 -7.82 23.36 -12.42
C TYR A 81 -7.85 22.42 -11.19
N SER A 82 -8.83 22.58 -10.31
CA SER A 82 -9.02 21.69 -9.15
C SER A 82 -9.30 20.24 -9.58
N TYR A 83 -10.09 20.04 -10.64
CA TYR A 83 -10.31 18.72 -11.24
C TYR A 83 -9.00 18.11 -11.76
N LEU A 84 -8.19 18.91 -12.48
CA LEU A 84 -6.90 18.45 -12.99
C LEU A 84 -5.92 18.09 -11.86
N GLN A 85 -5.89 18.87 -10.77
CA GLN A 85 -5.09 18.54 -9.58
C GLN A 85 -5.54 17.23 -8.94
N ALA A 86 -6.85 17.03 -8.78
CA ALA A 86 -7.40 15.80 -8.23
C ALA A 86 -7.05 14.58 -9.11
N LYS A 87 -7.20 14.71 -10.43
CA LYS A 87 -6.82 13.65 -11.39
C LYS A 87 -5.34 13.33 -11.28
N PHE A 88 -4.47 14.35 -11.26
CA PHE A 88 -3.03 14.18 -11.15
C PHE A 88 -2.62 13.47 -9.85
N THR A 89 -3.14 13.91 -8.70
CA THR A 89 -2.80 13.30 -7.42
C THR A 89 -3.23 11.85 -7.34
N LYS A 90 -4.38 11.50 -7.94
CA LYS A 90 -4.84 10.11 -8.00
C LYS A 90 -4.01 9.25 -8.96
N GLU A 91 -3.50 9.80 -10.05
CA GLU A 91 -2.58 9.08 -10.94
C GLU A 91 -1.23 8.81 -10.26
N VAL A 92 -0.70 9.78 -9.50
CA VAL A 92 0.52 9.58 -8.69
C VAL A 92 0.29 8.50 -7.61
N GLU A 93 -0.87 8.52 -6.94
CA GLU A 93 -1.24 7.52 -5.93
C GLU A 93 -1.34 6.12 -6.54
N LYS A 94 -1.96 6.00 -7.70
CA LYS A 94 -2.06 4.76 -8.46
C LYS A 94 -0.67 4.23 -8.85
N GLU A 95 0.19 5.07 -9.42
CA GLU A 95 1.56 4.67 -9.79
C GLU A 95 2.36 4.19 -8.58
N ALA A 96 2.27 4.91 -7.46
CA ALA A 96 2.95 4.51 -6.23
C ALA A 96 2.47 3.14 -5.74
N ASN A 97 1.14 2.92 -5.69
CA ASN A 97 0.59 1.63 -5.30
C ASN A 97 1.03 0.50 -6.24
N LEU A 98 0.99 0.73 -7.56
CA LEU A 98 1.41 -0.27 -8.55
C LEU A 98 2.90 -0.62 -8.39
N LYS A 99 3.78 0.35 -8.13
CA LYS A 99 5.20 0.09 -7.89
C LYS A 99 5.44 -0.77 -6.65
N PHE A 100 4.74 -0.50 -5.54
CA PHE A 100 4.88 -1.33 -4.34
C PHE A 100 4.31 -2.73 -4.53
N ILE A 101 3.16 -2.88 -5.19
CA ILE A 101 2.60 -4.20 -5.50
C ILE A 101 3.52 -4.96 -6.46
N ASN A 102 4.05 -4.32 -7.49
CA ASN A 102 5.01 -4.94 -8.42
C ASN A 102 6.27 -5.39 -7.68
N TYR A 103 6.76 -4.59 -6.71
CA TYR A 103 7.84 -5.01 -5.83
C TYR A 103 7.47 -6.26 -5.03
N PHE A 104 6.32 -6.29 -4.35
CA PHE A 104 5.91 -7.43 -3.53
C PHE A 104 5.72 -8.71 -4.35
N LEU A 105 5.28 -8.60 -5.60
CA LEU A 105 5.13 -9.74 -6.51
C LEU A 105 6.45 -10.17 -7.17
N GLY A 106 7.31 -9.22 -7.52
CA GLY A 106 8.58 -9.49 -8.21
C GLY A 106 9.77 -9.80 -7.28
N SER A 107 9.61 -9.60 -5.97
CA SER A 107 10.65 -9.89 -4.97
C SER A 107 10.65 -11.36 -4.59
N THR A 108 11.78 -11.85 -4.08
CA THR A 108 11.86 -13.20 -3.52
C THR A 108 10.95 -13.34 -2.30
N TYR A 109 10.44 -14.54 -2.07
CA TYR A 109 9.62 -14.84 -0.88
C TYR A 109 10.38 -14.50 0.41
N GLN A 110 11.69 -14.79 0.46
CA GLN A 110 12.55 -14.49 1.60
C GLN A 110 12.61 -12.98 1.93
N GLU A 111 12.59 -12.11 0.92
CA GLU A 111 12.56 -10.65 1.13
C GLU A 111 11.18 -10.18 1.58
N THR A 112 10.14 -10.66 0.94
CA THR A 112 8.75 -10.24 1.22
C THR A 112 8.23 -10.79 2.55
N SER A 113 8.67 -11.96 2.99
CA SER A 113 8.26 -12.56 4.28
C SER A 113 8.78 -11.79 5.51
N LYS A 114 9.87 -11.00 5.35
CA LYS A 114 10.40 -10.11 6.40
C LYS A 114 9.49 -8.89 6.69
N ILE A 115 8.54 -8.61 5.81
CA ILE A 115 7.60 -7.50 5.94
C ILE A 115 6.24 -8.09 6.31
N SER A 116 5.73 -7.74 7.47
CA SER A 116 4.42 -8.22 7.93
C SER A 116 3.28 -7.76 7.01
N LEU A 117 2.18 -8.51 6.98
CA LEU A 117 0.97 -8.14 6.22
C LEU A 117 0.41 -6.78 6.68
N ALA A 118 0.52 -6.48 7.98
CA ALA A 118 0.10 -5.20 8.54
C ALA A 118 0.94 -4.04 8.01
N GLU A 119 2.27 -4.20 7.89
CA GLU A 119 3.16 -3.18 7.30
C GLU A 119 2.88 -2.97 5.82
N LYS A 120 2.73 -4.06 5.04
CA LYS A 120 2.33 -3.98 3.62
C LYS A 120 1.01 -3.22 3.45
N GLY A 121 0.00 -3.56 4.26
CA GLY A 121 -1.28 -2.87 4.29
C GLY A 121 -1.17 -1.39 4.68
N ASN A 122 -0.33 -1.06 5.66
CA ASN A 122 -0.09 0.32 6.09
C ASN A 122 0.57 1.17 4.99
N ILE A 123 1.55 0.61 4.27
CA ILE A 123 2.19 1.32 3.14
C ILE A 123 1.14 1.69 2.09
N LEU A 124 0.35 0.71 1.62
CA LEU A 124 -0.59 0.90 0.51
C LEU A 124 -1.79 1.77 0.89
N ARG A 125 -2.36 1.56 2.10
CA ARG A 125 -3.65 2.17 2.48
C ARG A 125 -3.51 3.46 3.30
N PHE A 126 -2.35 3.71 3.90
CA PHE A 126 -2.15 4.86 4.77
C PHE A 126 -1.00 5.75 4.33
N LEU A 127 0.24 5.23 4.21
CA LEU A 127 1.42 6.06 3.92
C LEU A 127 1.36 6.71 2.55
N ILE A 128 1.04 5.94 1.50
CA ILE A 128 0.95 6.46 0.13
C ILE A 128 -0.12 7.55 0.01
N PRO A 129 -1.41 7.32 0.37
CA PRO A 129 -2.45 8.34 0.27
C PRO A 129 -2.15 9.59 1.10
N ASN A 130 -1.67 9.42 2.35
CA ASN A 130 -1.34 10.55 3.21
C ASN A 130 -0.17 11.39 2.67
N THR A 131 0.87 10.73 2.14
CA THR A 131 1.99 11.42 1.52
C THR A 131 1.53 12.24 0.32
N ILE A 132 0.74 11.67 -0.58
CA ILE A 132 0.32 12.37 -1.80
C ILE A 132 -0.65 13.50 -1.49
N ASN A 133 -1.67 13.27 -0.67
CA ASN A 133 -2.68 14.28 -0.37
C ASN A 133 -2.15 15.41 0.55
N ASN A 134 -1.27 15.10 1.51
CA ASN A 134 -0.79 16.09 2.47
C ASN A 134 0.59 16.66 2.12
N PHE A 135 1.31 16.12 1.14
CA PHE A 135 2.58 16.69 0.68
C PHE A 135 2.47 17.20 -0.76
N ILE A 136 2.17 16.34 -1.74
CA ILE A 136 2.18 16.71 -3.17
C ILE A 136 1.06 17.70 -3.51
N LEU A 137 -0.19 17.40 -3.13
CA LEU A 137 -1.32 18.30 -3.38
C LEU A 137 -1.15 19.64 -2.67
N ARG A 138 -0.66 19.64 -1.43
CA ARG A 138 -0.43 20.89 -0.69
C ARG A 138 0.74 21.70 -1.26
N LEU A 139 1.76 21.08 -1.85
CA LEU A 139 2.80 21.78 -2.60
C LEU A 139 2.22 22.48 -3.82
N LEU A 140 1.36 21.81 -4.61
CA LEU A 140 0.69 22.45 -5.75
C LEU A 140 -0.18 23.63 -5.31
N ASN A 141 -0.95 23.46 -4.24
CA ASN A 141 -1.76 24.54 -3.69
C ASN A 141 -0.92 25.70 -3.14
N LEU A 142 0.23 25.42 -2.57
CA LEU A 142 1.17 26.45 -2.10
C LEU A 142 1.72 27.25 -3.28
N ILE A 143 2.06 26.61 -4.40
CA ILE A 143 2.53 27.28 -5.61
C ILE A 143 1.46 28.23 -6.18
N VAL A 144 0.19 27.78 -6.27
CA VAL A 144 -0.94 28.63 -6.71
C VAL A 144 -1.05 29.89 -5.83
N ASN A 145 -1.12 29.68 -4.51
CA ASN A 145 -1.29 30.78 -3.56
C ASN A 145 -0.05 31.71 -3.55
N PHE A 146 1.14 31.18 -3.77
CA PHE A 146 2.35 31.98 -3.92
C PHE A 146 2.30 32.88 -5.16
N PHE A 147 1.87 32.36 -6.32
CA PHE A 147 1.73 33.20 -7.52
C PHE A 147 0.64 34.26 -7.36
N ILE A 148 -0.51 33.92 -6.74
CA ILE A 148 -1.56 34.93 -6.44
C ILE A 148 -1.00 36.02 -5.53
N PHE A 149 -0.31 35.65 -4.46
CA PHE A 149 0.32 36.61 -3.54
C PHE A 149 1.35 37.48 -4.25
N ALA A 150 2.25 36.89 -5.03
CA ALA A 150 3.32 37.59 -5.74
C ALA A 150 2.78 38.59 -6.76
N LEU A 151 1.79 38.18 -7.59
CA LEU A 151 1.24 39.07 -8.63
C LEU A 151 0.43 40.23 -8.06
N ILE A 152 -0.43 39.98 -7.05
CA ILE A 152 -1.18 41.07 -6.39
C ILE A 152 -0.21 42.01 -5.65
N SER A 153 0.82 41.45 -5.02
CA SER A 153 1.86 42.24 -4.36
C SER A 153 2.64 43.13 -5.35
N ALA A 154 2.99 42.58 -6.53
CA ALA A 154 3.65 43.37 -7.57
C ALA A 154 2.79 44.54 -8.07
N LEU A 155 1.47 44.31 -8.25
CA LEU A 155 0.53 45.40 -8.60
C LEU A 155 0.53 46.50 -7.53
N LEU A 156 0.50 46.15 -6.25
CA LEU A 156 0.47 47.08 -5.13
C LEU A 156 1.81 47.83 -4.98
N ILE A 157 2.97 47.18 -5.25
CA ILE A 157 4.29 47.82 -5.24
C ILE A 157 4.34 48.94 -6.26
N ILE A 158 3.83 48.70 -7.48
CA ILE A 158 3.86 49.71 -8.57
C ILE A 158 2.98 50.92 -8.24
N LYS A 159 1.82 50.72 -7.62
CA LYS A 159 0.84 51.79 -7.35
C LYS A 159 0.98 52.39 -5.95
N PHE A 160 1.31 51.59 -4.94
CA PHE A 160 1.33 51.98 -3.52
C PHE A 160 2.53 51.33 -2.79
N PRO A 161 3.80 51.77 -3.08
CA PRO A 161 5.00 51.11 -2.56
C PRO A 161 5.07 51.06 -1.03
N ILE A 162 4.67 52.15 -0.35
CA ILE A 162 4.65 52.22 1.13
C ILE A 162 3.62 51.27 1.72
N ALA A 163 2.41 51.23 1.15
CA ALA A 163 1.37 50.30 1.57
C ALA A 163 1.83 48.85 1.43
N MET A 164 2.54 48.55 0.36
CA MET A 164 3.08 47.21 0.13
C MET A 164 4.19 46.81 1.11
N ALA A 165 5.10 47.74 1.41
CA ALA A 165 6.16 47.52 2.41
C ALA A 165 5.53 47.15 3.78
N ILE A 166 4.50 47.87 4.21
CA ILE A 166 3.75 47.58 5.44
C ILE A 166 3.10 46.20 5.34
N THR A 167 2.43 45.87 4.23
CA THR A 167 1.76 44.59 4.03
C THR A 167 2.75 43.42 4.08
N PHE A 168 3.96 43.61 3.49
CA PHE A 168 5.04 42.60 3.51
C PHE A 168 5.56 42.35 4.92
N VAL A 169 5.80 43.39 5.70
CA VAL A 169 6.26 43.28 7.09
C VAL A 169 5.20 42.54 7.93
N PHE A 170 3.91 42.89 7.75
CA PHE A 170 2.81 42.24 8.43
C PHE A 170 2.68 40.76 8.05
N ALA A 171 2.70 40.43 6.78
CA ALA A 171 2.63 39.04 6.29
C ALA A 171 3.81 38.21 6.81
N PHE A 172 5.02 38.75 6.76
CA PHE A 172 6.21 38.09 7.27
C PHE A 172 6.14 37.87 8.78
N MET A 173 5.71 38.89 9.53
CA MET A 173 5.49 38.77 10.99
C MET A 173 4.46 37.69 11.33
N LEU A 174 3.29 37.68 10.66
CA LEU A 174 2.26 36.69 10.84
C LEU A 174 2.76 35.26 10.59
N ILE A 175 3.38 35.05 9.42
CA ILE A 175 3.91 33.72 9.03
C ILE A 175 5.00 33.28 10.00
N SER A 176 5.89 34.19 10.41
CA SER A 176 6.99 33.88 11.33
C SER A 176 6.49 33.51 12.73
N VAL A 177 5.53 34.26 13.27
CA VAL A 177 4.92 33.98 14.58
C VAL A 177 4.19 32.64 14.53
N GLN A 178 3.35 32.41 13.53
CA GLN A 178 2.61 31.16 13.39
C GLN A 178 3.54 29.96 13.21
N ASN A 179 4.59 30.06 12.39
CA ASN A 179 5.57 29.00 12.24
C ASN A 179 6.31 28.70 13.54
N LYS A 180 6.74 29.74 14.28
CA LYS A 180 7.43 29.55 15.54
C LYS A 180 6.55 28.89 16.60
N CYS A 181 5.27 29.24 16.64
CA CYS A 181 4.31 28.68 17.61
C CYS A 181 3.85 27.26 17.23
N PHE A 182 3.52 27.02 15.96
CA PHE A 182 2.83 25.78 15.57
C PHE A 182 3.76 24.67 15.05
N LYS A 183 4.91 25.00 14.44
CA LYS A 183 5.79 24.00 13.84
C LYS A 183 6.29 22.91 14.81
N PRO A 184 6.82 23.22 16.01
CA PRO A 184 7.25 22.17 16.94
C PRO A 184 6.09 21.28 17.40
N PHE A 185 4.94 21.89 17.68
CA PHE A 185 3.74 21.18 18.10
C PHE A 185 3.16 20.28 16.99
N LEU A 186 3.15 20.74 15.72
CA LEU A 186 2.73 19.94 14.57
C LEU A 186 3.64 18.73 14.34
N LYS A 187 4.96 18.89 14.54
CA LYS A 187 5.91 17.78 14.41
C LYS A 187 5.67 16.71 15.48
N GLU A 188 5.47 17.11 16.73
CA GLU A 188 5.17 16.19 17.83
C GLU A 188 3.84 15.45 17.61
N ILE A 189 2.79 16.18 17.20
CA ILE A 189 1.50 15.58 16.90
C ILE A 189 1.59 14.61 15.72
N ALA A 190 2.35 14.92 14.68
CA ALA A 190 2.52 14.04 13.53
C ALA A 190 3.18 12.71 13.92
N GLN A 191 4.18 12.72 14.79
CA GLN A 191 4.81 11.52 15.33
C GLN A 191 3.81 10.70 16.15
N LYS A 192 3.14 11.33 17.12
CA LYS A 192 2.11 10.69 17.95
C LYS A 192 0.95 10.13 17.12
N SER A 193 0.56 10.82 16.03
CA SER A 193 -0.49 10.35 15.12
C SER A 193 -0.08 9.09 14.37
N SER A 194 1.17 9.00 13.92
CA SER A 194 1.69 7.80 13.25
C SER A 194 1.75 6.60 14.20
N GLU A 195 2.25 6.80 15.43
CA GLU A 195 2.31 5.76 16.47
C GLU A 195 0.89 5.28 16.86
N ALA A 196 -0.01 6.23 17.15
CA ALA A 196 -1.38 5.92 17.52
C ALA A 196 -2.16 5.22 16.39
N SER A 197 -1.91 5.60 15.12
CA SER A 197 -2.47 4.90 13.96
C SER A 197 -1.99 3.45 13.88
N THR A 198 -0.72 3.20 14.14
CA THR A 198 -0.17 1.84 14.14
C THR A 198 -0.80 0.98 15.23
N ILE A 199 -0.90 1.51 16.46
CA ILE A 199 -1.54 0.81 17.60
C ILE A 199 -3.02 0.55 17.31
N TYR A 200 -3.75 1.55 16.80
CA TYR A 200 -5.15 1.42 16.42
C TYR A 200 -5.37 0.30 15.39
N ASN A 201 -4.56 0.29 14.31
CA ASN A 201 -4.63 -0.76 13.28
C ASN A 201 -4.27 -2.14 13.84
N GLN A 202 -3.27 -2.23 14.71
CA GLN A 202 -2.91 -3.47 15.38
C GLN A 202 -4.06 -4.02 16.22
N ARG A 203 -4.67 -3.18 17.09
CA ARG A 203 -5.80 -3.59 17.95
C ARG A 203 -7.04 -3.98 17.13
N SER A 204 -7.28 -3.27 16.02
CA SER A 204 -8.34 -3.66 15.07
C SER A 204 -8.12 -5.05 14.49
N ASN A 205 -6.91 -5.34 14.02
CA ASN A 205 -6.57 -6.66 13.48
C ASN A 205 -6.62 -7.76 14.56
N GLU A 206 -6.16 -7.49 15.78
CA GLU A 206 -6.25 -8.43 16.90
C GLU A 206 -7.70 -8.87 17.16
N VAL A 207 -8.65 -7.93 17.15
CA VAL A 207 -10.07 -8.24 17.33
C VAL A 207 -10.63 -9.06 16.16
N LEU A 208 -10.38 -8.58 14.92
CA LEU A 208 -10.99 -9.17 13.72
C LEU A 208 -10.45 -10.58 13.43
N LEU A 209 -9.15 -10.79 13.57
CA LEU A 209 -8.53 -12.10 13.32
C LEU A 209 -8.88 -13.14 14.41
N ASN A 210 -9.11 -12.68 15.65
CA ASN A 210 -9.40 -13.58 16.77
C ASN A 210 -10.88 -13.61 17.17
N ILE A 211 -11.81 -13.12 16.34
CA ILE A 211 -13.21 -12.94 16.69
C ILE A 211 -13.87 -14.23 17.24
N LYS A 212 -13.56 -15.39 16.64
CA LYS A 212 -14.07 -16.69 17.09
C LYS A 212 -13.58 -17.02 18.51
N SER A 213 -12.29 -16.86 18.77
CA SER A 213 -11.70 -17.11 20.09
C SER A 213 -12.24 -16.14 21.15
N VAL A 214 -12.40 -14.86 20.78
CA VAL A 214 -12.99 -13.83 21.63
C VAL A 214 -14.42 -14.22 22.02
N LYS A 215 -15.23 -14.70 21.06
CA LYS A 215 -16.61 -15.13 21.30
C LYS A 215 -16.69 -16.37 22.20
N VAL A 216 -15.84 -17.36 21.96
CA VAL A 216 -15.84 -18.60 22.76
C VAL A 216 -15.34 -18.36 24.19
N SER A 217 -14.35 -17.46 24.37
CA SER A 217 -13.80 -17.15 25.69
C SER A 217 -14.63 -16.13 26.48
N HIS A 218 -15.66 -15.53 25.87
CA HIS A 218 -16.50 -14.47 26.47
C HIS A 218 -15.69 -13.27 26.98
N ASN A 219 -14.57 -12.97 26.31
CA ASN A 219 -13.66 -11.87 26.68
C ASN A 219 -13.86 -10.61 25.85
N GLU A 220 -15.07 -10.40 25.28
CA GLU A 220 -15.38 -9.26 24.40
C GLU A 220 -15.06 -7.93 25.04
N ARG A 221 -15.30 -7.80 26.36
CA ARG A 221 -15.07 -6.55 27.08
C ARG A 221 -13.59 -6.16 27.10
N PHE A 222 -12.69 -7.11 27.33
CA PHE A 222 -11.22 -6.85 27.31
C PHE A 222 -10.76 -6.33 25.94
N PHE A 223 -11.17 -7.00 24.87
CA PHE A 223 -10.79 -6.60 23.51
C PHE A 223 -11.44 -5.28 23.11
N PHE A 224 -12.71 -5.06 23.48
CA PHE A 224 -13.43 -3.80 23.26
C PHE A 224 -12.76 -2.64 23.98
N ASP A 225 -12.41 -2.77 25.26
CA ASP A 225 -11.77 -1.71 26.04
C ASP A 225 -10.38 -1.36 25.49
N ASN A 226 -9.59 -2.35 25.10
CA ASN A 226 -8.29 -2.14 24.46
C ASN A 226 -8.42 -1.40 23.12
N TYR A 227 -9.37 -1.80 22.28
CA TYR A 227 -9.65 -1.12 21.02
C TYR A 227 -10.18 0.29 21.25
N LYS A 228 -11.12 0.46 22.19
CA LYS A 228 -11.71 1.75 22.59
C LYS A 228 -10.62 2.73 23.05
N ASN A 229 -9.66 2.30 23.84
CA ASN A 229 -8.56 3.15 24.30
C ASN A 229 -7.71 3.60 23.11
N ALA A 230 -7.29 2.66 22.24
CA ALA A 230 -6.48 2.94 21.09
C ALA A 230 -7.16 3.90 20.08
N ILE A 231 -8.45 3.66 19.78
CA ILE A 231 -9.22 4.51 18.87
C ILE A 231 -9.45 5.90 19.48
N THR A 232 -9.71 5.97 20.78
CA THR A 232 -9.93 7.25 21.49
C THR A 232 -8.67 8.11 21.43
N ASP A 233 -7.50 7.55 21.69
CA ASP A 233 -6.23 8.27 21.65
C ASP A 233 -5.90 8.72 20.22
N PHE A 234 -6.12 7.86 19.23
CA PHE A 234 -5.95 8.23 17.82
C PHE A 234 -6.84 9.40 17.43
N TYR A 235 -8.15 9.34 17.74
CA TYR A 235 -9.06 10.43 17.38
C TYR A 235 -8.85 11.71 18.19
N LYS A 236 -8.39 11.64 19.44
CA LYS A 236 -7.95 12.85 20.19
C LYS A 236 -6.81 13.58 19.47
N ILE A 237 -5.85 12.82 18.92
CA ILE A 237 -4.72 13.40 18.17
C ILE A 237 -5.21 13.96 16.84
N CYS A 238 -6.08 13.25 16.11
CA CYS A 238 -6.68 13.73 14.87
C CYS A 238 -7.48 15.03 15.09
N ALA A 239 -8.27 15.11 16.17
CA ALA A 239 -9.02 16.31 16.53
C ALA A 239 -8.09 17.51 16.79
N LYS A 240 -6.98 17.31 17.51
CA LYS A 240 -5.97 18.37 17.73
C LYS A 240 -5.37 18.84 16.41
N THR A 241 -5.03 17.91 15.51
CA THR A 241 -4.49 18.25 14.17
C THR A 241 -5.49 19.06 13.36
N SER A 242 -6.77 18.65 13.34
CA SER A 242 -7.84 19.36 12.65
C SER A 242 -8.04 20.76 13.23
N PHE A 243 -8.09 20.89 14.56
CA PHE A 243 -8.21 22.18 15.25
C PHE A 243 -7.08 23.15 14.87
N ILE A 244 -5.82 22.71 14.88
CA ILE A 244 -4.68 23.57 14.51
C ILE A 244 -4.80 24.05 13.06
N ASN A 245 -5.30 23.22 12.16
CA ASN A 245 -5.50 23.59 10.76
C ASN A 245 -6.63 24.62 10.57
N THR A 246 -7.55 24.75 11.52
CA THR A 246 -8.61 25.77 11.49
C THR A 246 -8.20 27.13 12.08
N ILE A 247 -7.12 27.19 12.87
CA ILE A 247 -6.68 28.43 13.55
C ILE A 247 -6.20 29.54 12.58
N PRO A 248 -5.39 29.26 11.51
CA PRO A 248 -4.78 30.31 10.70
C PRO A 248 -5.76 31.37 10.15
N PRO A 249 -6.93 31.03 9.58
CA PRO A 249 -7.90 32.02 9.13
C PRO A 249 -8.33 32.98 10.24
N TYR A 250 -8.64 32.46 11.43
CA TYR A 250 -9.11 33.27 12.56
C TYR A 250 -8.03 34.19 13.15
N VAL A 251 -6.78 33.77 13.10
CA VAL A 251 -5.67 34.63 13.50
C VAL A 251 -5.37 35.70 12.46
N THR A 252 -5.52 35.39 11.16
CA THR A 252 -5.24 36.36 10.09
C THR A 252 -6.28 37.45 10.00
N GLU A 253 -7.55 37.20 10.34
CA GLU A 253 -8.64 38.16 10.20
C GLU A 253 -8.45 39.46 11.00
N PRO A 254 -8.17 39.46 12.32
CA PRO A 254 -7.91 40.70 13.09
C PRO A 254 -6.69 41.48 12.57
N PHE A 255 -5.65 40.76 12.15
CA PHE A 255 -4.46 41.41 11.58
C PHE A 255 -4.73 42.09 10.24
N VAL A 256 -5.63 41.52 9.43
CA VAL A 256 -6.06 42.11 8.17
C VAL A 256 -6.84 43.39 8.41
N ILE A 257 -7.74 43.39 9.38
CA ILE A 257 -8.50 44.59 9.76
C ILE A 257 -7.55 45.70 10.26
N LEU A 258 -6.59 45.34 11.11
CA LEU A 258 -5.56 46.28 11.59
C LEU A 258 -4.71 46.81 10.44
N LEU A 259 -4.27 45.94 9.54
CA LEU A 259 -3.51 46.35 8.34
C LEU A 259 -4.30 47.30 7.46
N LEU A 260 -5.61 47.00 7.24
CA LEU A 260 -6.51 47.86 6.46
C LEU A 260 -6.62 49.23 7.08
N PHE A 261 -6.81 49.33 8.39
CA PHE A 261 -6.87 50.59 9.13
C PHE A 261 -5.57 51.40 8.97
N VAL A 262 -4.41 50.78 9.17
CA VAL A 262 -3.11 51.43 9.02
C VAL A 262 -2.90 51.93 7.59
N LEU A 263 -3.21 51.12 6.57
CA LEU A 263 -3.05 51.48 5.17
C LEU A 263 -3.99 52.62 4.76
N LEU A 264 -5.22 52.59 5.18
CA LEU A 264 -6.19 53.69 4.93
C LEU A 264 -5.74 54.98 5.57
N SER A 265 -5.18 54.94 6.79
CA SER A 265 -4.62 56.11 7.47
C SER A 265 -3.43 56.71 6.70
N VAL A 266 -2.49 55.87 6.26
CA VAL A 266 -1.29 56.32 5.48
C VAL A 266 -1.72 57.01 4.17
N ILE A 267 -2.69 56.43 3.46
CA ILE A 267 -3.16 57.00 2.18
C ILE A 267 -3.92 58.28 2.36
N SER A 268 -4.73 58.37 3.44
CA SER A 268 -5.42 59.59 3.81
C SER A 268 -4.45 60.78 4.00
N PHE A 269 -3.27 60.53 4.55
CA PHE A 269 -2.22 61.58 4.68
C PHE A 269 -1.56 61.97 3.35
N GLN A 270 -1.48 61.08 2.37
CA GLN A 270 -0.78 61.32 1.10
C GLN A 270 -1.62 62.03 0.02
N ASN A 271 -2.94 61.81 -0.03
CA ASN A 271 -3.83 62.25 -1.13
C ASN A 271 -4.97 63.19 -0.71
N TYR A 272 -4.70 64.07 0.23
CA TYR A 272 -5.73 64.99 0.77
C TYR A 272 -6.31 65.98 -0.26
N THR A 273 -5.63 66.19 -1.42
CA THR A 273 -6.02 67.21 -2.41
C THR A 273 -7.01 66.73 -3.47
N GLU A 274 -7.19 65.39 -3.68
CA GLU A 274 -8.05 64.86 -4.75
C GLU A 274 -8.97 63.74 -4.21
N PRO A 275 -10.20 64.07 -3.76
CA PRO A 275 -11.09 63.07 -3.13
C PRO A 275 -11.41 61.85 -4.00
N ASN A 276 -11.62 62.02 -5.29
CA ASN A 276 -11.97 60.92 -6.21
C ASN A 276 -10.82 59.89 -6.37
N LYS A 277 -9.58 60.38 -6.43
CA LYS A 277 -8.41 59.48 -6.48
C LYS A 277 -8.20 58.75 -5.17
N LEU A 278 -8.50 59.44 -4.04
CA LEU A 278 -8.41 58.82 -2.71
C LEU A 278 -9.41 57.66 -2.57
N ILE A 279 -10.68 57.88 -2.96
CA ILE A 279 -11.71 56.83 -2.91
C ILE A 279 -11.33 55.64 -3.84
N ALA A 280 -10.83 55.91 -5.05
CA ALA A 280 -10.40 54.84 -5.97
C ALA A 280 -9.19 54.07 -5.43
N SER A 281 -8.25 54.74 -4.75
CA SER A 281 -7.12 54.09 -4.08
C SER A 281 -7.55 53.22 -2.92
N PHE A 282 -8.53 53.64 -2.15
CA PHE A 282 -9.14 52.82 -1.10
C PHE A 282 -9.78 51.55 -1.69
N ALA A 283 -10.54 51.68 -2.77
CA ALA A 283 -11.21 50.57 -3.41
C ALA A 283 -10.26 49.46 -3.88
N ILE A 284 -9.15 49.81 -4.53
CA ILE A 284 -8.17 48.81 -4.97
C ILE A 284 -7.46 48.16 -3.78
N ILE A 285 -7.10 48.90 -2.75
CA ILE A 285 -6.44 48.37 -1.56
C ILE A 285 -7.36 47.43 -0.79
N VAL A 286 -8.62 47.85 -0.57
CA VAL A 286 -9.64 46.99 0.05
C VAL A 286 -9.80 45.71 -0.78
N SER A 287 -9.98 45.81 -2.09
CA SER A 287 -10.10 44.68 -2.99
C SER A 287 -8.87 43.76 -2.93
N ALA A 288 -7.66 44.31 -2.94
CA ALA A 288 -6.43 43.54 -2.84
C ALA A 288 -6.29 42.82 -1.49
N ILE A 289 -6.62 43.49 -0.37
CA ILE A 289 -6.56 42.92 0.96
C ILE A 289 -7.58 41.79 1.11
N PHE A 290 -8.79 41.94 0.60
CA PHE A 290 -9.79 40.86 0.58
C PHE A 290 -9.33 39.62 -0.18
N ARG A 291 -8.34 39.76 -1.08
CA ARG A 291 -7.71 38.65 -1.80
C ARG A 291 -6.45 38.12 -1.12
N LEU A 292 -5.61 39.02 -0.60
CA LEU A 292 -4.36 38.64 0.05
C LEU A 292 -4.59 37.93 1.39
N ALA A 293 -5.60 38.35 2.17
CA ALA A 293 -5.88 37.78 3.47
C ALA A 293 -6.18 36.27 3.43
N PRO A 294 -7.17 35.80 2.66
CA PRO A 294 -7.40 34.35 2.55
C PRO A 294 -6.23 33.61 1.87
N THR A 295 -5.48 34.28 1.00
CA THR A 295 -4.29 33.69 0.36
C THR A 295 -3.18 33.42 1.38
N ILE A 296 -2.90 34.38 2.29
CA ILE A 296 -1.93 34.21 3.39
C ILE A 296 -2.38 33.07 4.31
N ALA A 297 -3.66 33.02 4.69
CA ALA A 297 -4.21 31.96 5.52
C ALA A 297 -4.06 30.57 4.84
N ARG A 298 -4.33 30.47 3.53
CA ARG A 298 -4.15 29.23 2.76
C ARG A 298 -2.68 28.82 2.65
N ILE A 299 -1.77 29.78 2.45
CA ILE A 299 -0.32 29.49 2.49
C ILE A 299 0.05 28.85 3.81
N GLN A 300 -0.43 29.42 4.94
CA GLN A 300 -0.13 28.88 6.27
C GLN A 300 -0.72 27.48 6.49
N VAL A 301 -1.98 27.26 6.11
CA VAL A 301 -2.63 25.93 6.19
C VAL A 301 -1.86 24.89 5.35
N ASN A 302 -1.41 25.26 4.15
CA ASN A 302 -0.62 24.35 3.31
C ASN A 302 0.76 24.08 3.91
N LEU A 303 1.45 25.09 4.46
CA LEU A 303 2.73 24.89 5.17
C LEU A 303 2.57 23.99 6.39
N ASN A 304 1.52 24.18 7.19
CA ASN A 304 1.22 23.32 8.34
C ASN A 304 0.98 21.87 7.89
N GLY A 305 0.20 21.68 6.83
CA GLY A 305 -0.07 20.35 6.27
C GLY A 305 1.19 19.67 5.73
N ILE A 306 2.07 20.41 5.03
CA ILE A 306 3.35 19.89 4.57
C ILE A 306 4.23 19.49 5.76
N ASN A 307 4.34 20.35 6.79
CA ASN A 307 5.15 20.05 7.97
C ASN A 307 4.66 18.78 8.70
N SER A 308 3.34 18.57 8.82
CA SER A 308 2.79 17.35 9.40
C SER A 308 2.98 16.11 8.51
N ALA A 309 2.99 16.30 7.19
CA ALA A 309 3.20 15.19 6.26
C ALA A 309 4.66 14.71 6.18
N LEU A 310 5.64 15.53 6.58
CA LEU A 310 7.07 15.18 6.44
C LEU A 310 7.45 13.87 7.14
N VAL A 311 6.76 13.49 8.22
CA VAL A 311 6.99 12.21 8.92
C VAL A 311 6.58 11.04 8.01
N ASN A 312 5.39 11.11 7.41
CA ASN A 312 4.89 10.08 6.50
C ASN A 312 5.72 9.99 5.22
N VAL A 313 6.12 11.15 4.68
CA VAL A 313 7.04 11.24 3.52
C VAL A 313 8.35 10.54 3.82
N LYS A 314 8.94 10.82 4.98
CA LYS A 314 10.18 10.17 5.40
C LYS A 314 10.01 8.65 5.49
N GLN A 315 8.97 8.19 6.18
CA GLN A 315 8.69 6.76 6.32
C GLN A 315 8.49 6.08 4.94
N LEU A 316 7.75 6.72 4.02
CA LEU A 316 7.56 6.19 2.68
C LEU A 316 8.88 6.10 1.90
N LEU A 317 9.73 7.14 1.99
CA LEU A 317 11.03 7.16 1.33
C LEU A 317 12.00 6.14 1.94
N ASP A 318 12.00 5.98 3.27
CA ASP A 318 12.77 4.95 3.96
C ASP A 318 12.37 3.55 3.46
N TRP A 319 11.07 3.31 3.22
CA TRP A 319 10.60 2.09 2.58
C TRP A 319 11.08 1.96 1.13
N CYS A 320 11.03 3.04 0.32
CA CYS A 320 11.54 3.03 -1.05
C CYS A 320 13.04 2.69 -1.10
N GLU A 321 13.83 3.25 -0.18
CA GLU A 321 15.27 2.98 -0.06
C GLU A 321 15.53 1.53 0.41
N LYS A 322 14.85 1.08 1.48
CA LYS A 322 14.98 -0.28 2.03
C LYS A 322 14.65 -1.36 1.00
N LEU A 323 13.65 -1.08 0.16
CA LEU A 323 13.16 -2.02 -0.84
C LEU A 323 13.85 -1.87 -2.21
N HIS A 324 14.77 -0.91 -2.38
CA HIS A 324 15.45 -0.66 -3.66
C HIS A 324 14.48 -0.57 -4.86
N LEU A 325 13.40 0.20 -4.71
CA LEU A 325 12.30 0.29 -5.70
C LEU A 325 12.70 0.84 -7.08
N ASP A 326 13.88 1.43 -7.20
CA ASP A 326 14.42 2.03 -8.42
C ASP A 326 15.04 1.00 -9.38
N ASN A 327 15.48 -0.17 -8.87
CA ASN A 327 16.31 -1.13 -9.61
C ASN A 327 15.57 -2.38 -10.11
N ARG A 328 14.24 -2.47 -9.92
CA ARG A 328 13.51 -3.69 -10.29
C ARG A 328 12.70 -3.53 -11.57
N ASN A 329 12.94 -4.48 -12.47
CA ASN A 329 12.16 -4.66 -13.69
C ASN A 329 10.77 -5.24 -13.37
N ASP A 330 9.84 -5.06 -14.31
CA ASP A 330 8.51 -5.67 -14.25
C ASP A 330 8.56 -7.18 -14.05
N VAL A 331 7.51 -7.72 -13.44
CA VAL A 331 7.31 -9.17 -13.32
C VAL A 331 7.41 -9.80 -14.71
N LYS A 332 8.44 -10.62 -14.91
CA LYS A 332 8.68 -11.31 -16.20
C LYS A 332 8.08 -12.71 -16.15
N ALA A 333 7.69 -13.21 -17.31
CA ALA A 333 7.38 -14.62 -17.48
C ALA A 333 8.58 -15.48 -17.04
N THR A 334 8.32 -16.50 -16.22
CA THR A 334 9.35 -17.36 -15.65
C THR A 334 9.55 -18.57 -16.55
N GLU A 335 10.78 -18.78 -17.01
CA GLU A 335 11.19 -20.05 -17.59
C GLU A 335 11.48 -21.06 -16.48
N PHE A 336 11.07 -22.32 -16.68
CA PHE A 336 11.27 -23.39 -15.71
C PHE A 336 12.39 -24.33 -16.15
N ALA A 337 13.13 -24.86 -15.18
CA ALA A 337 14.10 -25.92 -15.43
C ALA A 337 13.40 -27.21 -15.86
N SER A 338 13.97 -27.93 -16.81
CA SER A 338 13.55 -29.30 -17.12
C SER A 338 14.06 -30.25 -16.03
N PHE A 339 13.19 -31.12 -15.53
CA PHE A 339 13.51 -32.15 -14.55
C PHE A 339 13.18 -33.52 -15.12
N ASN A 340 14.22 -34.30 -15.48
CA ASN A 340 14.06 -35.58 -16.19
C ASN A 340 14.46 -36.80 -15.38
N ASN A 341 15.46 -36.71 -14.50
CA ASN A 341 16.02 -37.85 -13.78
C ASN A 341 16.00 -37.65 -12.26
N ASN A 342 16.83 -36.73 -11.77
CA ASN A 342 17.00 -36.54 -10.33
C ASN A 342 17.28 -35.08 -9.93
N ILE A 343 16.99 -34.78 -8.66
CA ILE A 343 17.41 -33.56 -7.98
C ILE A 343 18.33 -33.99 -6.85
N GLU A 344 19.48 -33.34 -6.73
CA GLU A 344 20.46 -33.62 -5.68
C GLU A 344 20.70 -32.34 -4.86
N LEU A 345 20.45 -32.42 -3.55
CA LEU A 345 20.84 -31.41 -2.59
C LEU A 345 22.19 -31.81 -1.99
N LYS A 346 23.21 -30.94 -2.07
CA LYS A 346 24.56 -31.22 -1.58
C LYS A 346 24.98 -30.19 -0.52
N ASN A 347 25.21 -30.67 0.70
CA ASN A 347 25.68 -29.87 1.84
C ASN A 347 24.89 -28.58 2.10
N ILE A 348 23.57 -28.64 2.00
CA ILE A 348 22.71 -27.49 2.17
C ILE A 348 22.70 -27.03 3.63
N GLU A 349 23.06 -25.76 3.83
CA GLU A 349 22.92 -25.06 5.12
C GLU A 349 22.03 -23.83 4.95
N PHE A 350 21.19 -23.57 5.96
CA PHE A 350 20.32 -22.39 5.94
C PHE A 350 20.11 -21.80 7.33
N CYS A 351 20.14 -20.47 7.40
CA CYS A 351 19.80 -19.66 8.58
C CYS A 351 18.89 -18.51 8.16
N TYR A 352 17.85 -18.21 8.93
CA TYR A 352 17.08 -16.97 8.75
C TYR A 352 17.87 -15.75 9.23
N ASP A 353 18.57 -15.88 10.37
CA ASP A 353 19.49 -14.91 10.93
C ASP A 353 20.86 -15.56 11.15
N THR A 354 21.91 -14.77 11.17
CA THR A 354 23.31 -15.24 11.17
C THR A 354 23.72 -16.15 12.34
N ASN A 355 22.89 -16.27 13.38
CA ASN A 355 23.28 -16.89 14.65
C ASN A 355 22.66 -18.26 14.94
N LYS A 356 21.66 -18.74 14.19
CA LYS A 356 21.02 -20.03 14.47
C LYS A 356 20.70 -20.81 13.19
N PRO A 357 21.47 -21.85 12.87
CA PRO A 357 21.21 -22.68 11.70
C PRO A 357 19.91 -23.46 11.87
N VAL A 358 19.03 -23.39 10.85
CA VAL A 358 17.77 -24.12 10.75
C VAL A 358 17.93 -25.40 9.95
N LEU A 359 18.87 -25.41 9.00
CA LEU A 359 19.29 -26.61 8.29
C LEU A 359 20.82 -26.71 8.30
N LYS A 360 21.33 -27.92 8.52
CA LYS A 360 22.76 -28.22 8.61
C LYS A 360 23.08 -29.43 7.77
N ASN A 361 24.03 -29.27 6.86
CA ASN A 361 24.61 -30.35 6.05
C ASN A 361 23.56 -31.31 5.46
N ILE A 362 22.50 -30.76 4.86
CA ILE A 362 21.44 -31.56 4.26
C ILE A 362 21.94 -32.13 2.93
N ASN A 363 21.88 -33.45 2.82
CA ASN A 363 22.21 -34.20 1.62
C ASN A 363 21.04 -35.12 1.28
N LEU A 364 20.47 -34.98 0.06
CA LEU A 364 19.33 -35.79 -0.40
C LEU A 364 19.31 -35.86 -1.93
N GLY A 365 19.15 -37.06 -2.48
CA GLY A 365 18.76 -37.27 -3.88
C GLY A 365 17.26 -37.57 -3.97
N ILE A 366 16.57 -36.93 -4.91
CA ILE A 366 15.13 -37.10 -5.20
C ILE A 366 15.03 -37.62 -6.63
N ILE A 367 14.41 -38.79 -6.84
CA ILE A 367 14.24 -39.38 -8.14
C ILE A 367 12.91 -38.94 -8.76
N LYS A 368 12.87 -38.73 -10.07
CA LYS A 368 11.61 -38.36 -10.75
C LYS A 368 10.56 -39.46 -10.57
N GLY A 369 9.34 -39.02 -10.24
CA GLY A 369 8.18 -39.90 -9.97
C GLY A 369 8.17 -40.54 -8.57
N GLU A 370 9.17 -40.25 -7.73
CA GLU A 370 9.25 -40.77 -6.37
C GLU A 370 8.30 -40.04 -5.41
N PHE A 371 7.70 -40.78 -4.49
CA PHE A 371 6.94 -40.24 -3.38
C PHE A 371 7.78 -40.25 -2.09
N ILE A 372 8.18 -39.08 -1.61
CA ILE A 372 8.99 -38.88 -0.39
C ILE A 372 8.12 -38.31 0.72
N GLY A 373 8.08 -38.99 1.85
CA GLY A 373 7.53 -38.48 3.10
C GLY A 373 8.59 -37.76 3.91
N ILE A 374 8.28 -36.60 4.47
CA ILE A 374 9.17 -35.83 5.35
C ILE A 374 8.58 -35.85 6.76
N ALA A 375 9.29 -36.47 7.70
CA ALA A 375 8.89 -36.62 9.08
C ALA A 375 9.89 -36.00 10.06
N GLY A 376 9.46 -35.62 11.23
CA GLY A 376 10.31 -35.06 12.30
C GLY A 376 9.51 -34.23 13.28
N LEU A 377 10.10 -33.96 14.42
CA LEU A 377 9.48 -33.11 15.46
C LEU A 377 9.25 -31.67 14.96
N SER A 378 8.33 -30.95 15.64
CA SER A 378 8.15 -29.52 15.37
C SER A 378 9.47 -28.76 15.56
N GLY A 379 9.78 -27.83 14.65
CA GLY A 379 11.03 -27.10 14.66
C GLY A 379 12.26 -27.84 14.10
N ALA A 380 12.11 -29.06 13.54
CA ALA A 380 13.22 -29.78 12.93
C ALA A 380 13.68 -29.19 11.56
N GLY A 381 13.00 -28.18 11.03
CA GLY A 381 13.37 -27.53 9.75
C GLY A 381 12.63 -28.07 8.51
N LYS A 382 11.58 -28.88 8.66
CA LYS A 382 10.83 -29.52 7.54
C LYS A 382 10.31 -28.51 6.51
N THR A 383 9.55 -27.49 6.96
CA THR A 383 9.00 -26.46 6.08
C THR A 383 10.12 -25.67 5.39
N THR A 384 11.16 -25.28 6.14
CA THR A 384 12.33 -24.58 5.57
C THR A 384 13.04 -25.43 4.51
N PHE A 385 13.16 -26.74 4.75
CA PHE A 385 13.74 -27.67 3.78
C PHE A 385 12.93 -27.74 2.49
N VAL A 386 11.62 -27.83 2.59
CA VAL A 386 10.72 -27.85 1.43
C VAL A 386 10.69 -26.49 0.73
N ASP A 387 10.73 -25.38 1.45
CA ASP A 387 10.80 -24.02 0.89
C ASP A 387 12.07 -23.80 0.06
N ILE A 388 13.19 -24.45 0.44
CA ILE A 388 14.42 -24.41 -0.35
C ILE A 388 14.25 -25.20 -1.65
N ILE A 389 13.64 -26.39 -1.60
CA ILE A 389 13.36 -27.18 -2.82
C ILE A 389 12.38 -26.42 -3.73
N ALA A 390 11.39 -25.75 -3.12
CA ALA A 390 10.44 -24.92 -3.83
C ALA A 390 11.06 -23.65 -4.46
N GLY A 391 12.33 -23.34 -4.16
CA GLY A 391 12.99 -22.11 -4.62
C GLY A 391 12.46 -20.83 -3.93
N LEU A 392 11.69 -20.96 -2.86
CA LEU A 392 11.20 -19.85 -2.04
C LEU A 392 12.31 -19.25 -1.17
N LEU A 393 13.25 -20.11 -0.73
CA LEU A 393 14.42 -19.75 0.06
C LEU A 393 15.70 -20.15 -0.66
N THR A 394 16.73 -19.30 -0.58
CA THR A 394 18.05 -19.60 -1.13
C THR A 394 18.96 -20.10 -0.02
N PRO A 395 19.62 -21.27 -0.18
CA PRO A 395 20.54 -21.79 0.84
C PRO A 395 21.73 -20.84 1.05
N ASN A 396 22.24 -20.78 2.30
CA ASN A 396 23.42 -19.99 2.61
C ASN A 396 24.71 -20.70 2.14
N LYS A 397 24.71 -22.05 2.14
CA LYS A 397 25.79 -22.89 1.61
C LYS A 397 25.19 -24.14 0.96
N GLY A 398 26.00 -24.78 0.13
CA GLY A 398 25.64 -25.97 -0.62
C GLY A 398 25.05 -25.65 -1.97
N GLU A 399 24.69 -26.68 -2.72
CA GLU A 399 24.21 -26.58 -4.10
C GLU A 399 23.03 -27.52 -4.32
N ILE A 400 22.10 -27.07 -5.18
CA ILE A 400 21.01 -27.90 -5.69
C ILE A 400 21.34 -28.21 -7.16
N LEU A 401 21.39 -29.50 -7.51
CA LEU A 401 21.65 -29.97 -8.87
C LEU A 401 20.36 -30.56 -9.42
N ILE A 402 20.03 -30.24 -10.67
CA ILE A 402 18.96 -30.84 -11.44
C ILE A 402 19.59 -31.58 -12.60
N ASP A 403 19.39 -32.90 -12.67
CA ASP A 403 20.01 -33.78 -13.69
C ASP A 403 21.54 -33.55 -13.80
N GLY A 404 22.22 -33.40 -12.66
CA GLY A 404 23.66 -33.18 -12.55
C GLY A 404 24.14 -31.75 -12.83
N LYS A 405 23.25 -30.79 -13.13
CA LYS A 405 23.59 -29.38 -13.38
C LYS A 405 23.15 -28.50 -12.24
N ILE A 406 23.93 -27.47 -11.89
CA ILE A 406 23.54 -26.50 -10.86
C ILE A 406 22.23 -25.83 -11.27
N GLN A 407 21.28 -25.77 -10.35
CA GLN A 407 19.99 -25.14 -10.56
C GLN A 407 20.15 -23.62 -10.80
N THR A 408 19.75 -23.16 -11.98
CA THR A 408 19.75 -21.74 -12.36
C THR A 408 18.33 -21.21 -12.59
N LEU A 409 17.39 -22.10 -12.89
CA LEU A 409 15.99 -21.79 -13.14
C LEU A 409 15.11 -22.48 -12.09
N PRO A 410 13.95 -21.91 -11.77
CA PRO A 410 13.00 -22.54 -10.85
C PRO A 410 12.42 -23.83 -11.44
N LEU A 411 12.07 -24.77 -10.56
CA LEU A 411 11.32 -25.98 -10.90
C LEU A 411 9.83 -25.67 -11.07
N LYS A 412 9.14 -26.45 -11.91
CA LYS A 412 7.70 -26.35 -12.06
C LYS A 412 7.00 -27.13 -10.94
N ILE A 413 6.58 -26.43 -9.90
CA ILE A 413 6.07 -26.99 -8.64
C ILE A 413 4.60 -26.70 -8.47
N GLY A 414 3.82 -27.71 -8.09
CA GLY A 414 2.48 -27.57 -7.55
C GLY A 414 2.56 -27.56 -6.02
N TYR A 415 2.31 -26.42 -5.39
CA TYR A 415 2.40 -26.27 -3.94
C TYR A 415 1.01 -26.26 -3.29
N ILE A 416 0.81 -27.12 -2.32
CA ILE A 416 -0.43 -27.25 -1.54
C ILE A 416 -0.10 -26.79 -0.12
N PRO A 417 -0.47 -25.55 0.28
CA PRO A 417 -0.14 -24.99 1.57
C PRO A 417 -1.00 -25.58 2.70
N GLN A 418 -0.55 -25.41 3.94
CA GLN A 418 -1.30 -25.78 5.14
C GLN A 418 -2.62 -24.99 5.25
N GLU A 419 -2.58 -23.68 5.03
CA GLU A 419 -3.76 -22.81 4.98
C GLU A 419 -4.11 -22.46 3.52
N ILE A 420 -5.29 -22.90 3.10
CA ILE A 420 -5.75 -22.73 1.72
C ILE A 420 -6.63 -21.49 1.62
N SER A 421 -6.17 -20.51 0.86
CA SER A 421 -6.97 -19.35 0.50
C SER A 421 -7.73 -19.59 -0.80
N ILE A 422 -9.01 -19.23 -0.79
CA ILE A 422 -9.85 -19.19 -1.98
C ILE A 422 -10.04 -17.74 -2.38
N ILE A 423 -9.82 -17.42 -3.64
CA ILE A 423 -10.05 -16.06 -4.17
C ILE A 423 -11.54 -15.86 -4.45
N ASN A 424 -12.03 -14.63 -4.30
CA ASN A 424 -13.42 -14.29 -4.64
C ASN A 424 -13.60 -14.25 -6.17
N ALA A 425 -13.73 -15.42 -6.74
CA ALA A 425 -13.85 -15.69 -8.18
C ALA A 425 -14.54 -17.03 -8.38
N THR A 426 -14.86 -17.39 -9.62
CA THR A 426 -15.44 -18.69 -9.95
C THR A 426 -14.54 -19.86 -9.55
N ILE A 427 -15.09 -21.08 -9.44
CA ILE A 427 -14.31 -22.31 -9.20
C ILE A 427 -13.27 -22.47 -10.33
N ARG A 428 -13.67 -22.22 -11.57
CA ARG A 428 -12.81 -22.21 -12.76
C ARG A 428 -11.58 -21.32 -12.58
N GLU A 429 -11.78 -20.07 -12.18
CA GLU A 429 -10.69 -19.11 -11.94
C GLU A 429 -9.87 -19.48 -10.70
N ASN A 430 -10.47 -20.07 -9.69
CA ASN A 430 -9.78 -20.58 -8.52
C ASN A 430 -8.83 -21.74 -8.86
N VAL A 431 -9.20 -22.62 -9.79
CA VAL A 431 -8.34 -23.73 -10.25
C VAL A 431 -7.24 -23.19 -11.18
N ALA A 432 -7.58 -22.31 -12.12
CA ALA A 432 -6.63 -21.69 -13.06
C ALA A 432 -5.61 -20.78 -12.36
N PHE A 433 -5.95 -20.20 -11.23
CA PHE A 433 -5.14 -19.39 -10.33
C PHE A 433 -4.22 -18.37 -11.03
N GLY A 434 -4.82 -17.54 -11.91
CA GLY A 434 -4.12 -16.45 -12.60
C GLY A 434 -3.44 -16.88 -13.92
N SER A 435 -3.81 -18.02 -14.49
CA SER A 435 -3.41 -18.37 -15.85
C SER A 435 -4.04 -17.41 -16.86
N ASP A 436 -3.25 -16.88 -17.80
CA ASP A 436 -3.72 -15.95 -18.84
C ASP A 436 -4.76 -16.60 -19.75
N GLU A 437 -4.55 -17.88 -20.10
CA GLU A 437 -5.49 -18.69 -20.88
C GLU A 437 -6.05 -19.81 -20.02
N ILE A 438 -7.36 -19.81 -19.85
CA ILE A 438 -8.04 -20.80 -19.02
C ILE A 438 -8.66 -21.87 -19.92
N ASP A 439 -8.17 -23.11 -19.77
CA ASP A 439 -8.63 -24.30 -20.50
C ASP A 439 -9.58 -25.13 -19.64
N ASP A 440 -10.87 -25.13 -19.99
CA ASP A 440 -11.90 -25.82 -19.22
C ASP A 440 -11.73 -27.33 -19.21
N ALA A 441 -11.18 -27.92 -20.25
CA ALA A 441 -10.93 -29.35 -20.33
C ALA A 441 -9.86 -29.76 -19.30
N LYS A 442 -8.77 -28.97 -19.17
CA LYS A 442 -7.74 -29.17 -18.14
C LYS A 442 -8.27 -28.94 -16.74
N ILE A 443 -9.20 -27.96 -16.54
CA ILE A 443 -9.83 -27.73 -15.25
C ILE A 443 -10.66 -28.94 -14.84
N ILE A 444 -11.48 -29.46 -15.73
CA ILE A 444 -12.31 -30.63 -15.47
C ILE A 444 -11.44 -31.86 -15.16
N ASP A 445 -10.36 -32.08 -15.91
CA ASP A 445 -9.39 -33.14 -15.64
C ASP A 445 -8.75 -33.01 -14.26
N ALA A 446 -8.26 -31.81 -13.92
CA ALA A 446 -7.66 -31.50 -12.62
C ALA A 446 -8.67 -31.71 -11.46
N LEU A 447 -9.91 -31.27 -11.62
CA LEU A 447 -10.98 -31.46 -10.62
C LEU A 447 -11.36 -32.94 -10.47
N LYS A 448 -11.37 -33.72 -11.56
CA LYS A 448 -11.61 -35.18 -11.52
C LYS A 448 -10.47 -35.90 -10.80
N LYS A 449 -9.21 -35.59 -11.13
CA LYS A 449 -8.03 -36.13 -10.44
C LYS A 449 -8.02 -35.78 -8.96
N ALA A 450 -8.48 -34.57 -8.58
CA ALA A 450 -8.64 -34.17 -7.20
C ALA A 450 -9.92 -34.70 -6.51
N GLN A 451 -10.73 -35.51 -7.19
CA GLN A 451 -12.02 -36.06 -6.70
C GLN A 451 -12.98 -34.96 -6.18
N LEU A 452 -13.00 -33.80 -6.83
CA LEU A 452 -13.88 -32.69 -6.46
C LEU A 452 -14.96 -32.39 -7.52
N TYR A 453 -14.80 -32.91 -8.74
CA TYR A 453 -15.66 -32.60 -9.88
C TYR A 453 -17.13 -32.96 -9.63
N ASP A 454 -17.40 -34.19 -9.19
CA ASP A 454 -18.78 -34.69 -8.97
C ASP A 454 -19.48 -33.89 -7.87
N PHE A 455 -18.75 -33.54 -6.80
CA PHE A 455 -19.28 -32.67 -5.75
C PHE A 455 -19.69 -31.30 -6.29
N ILE A 456 -18.87 -30.69 -7.15
CA ILE A 456 -19.18 -29.39 -7.74
C ILE A 456 -20.43 -29.49 -8.62
N MET A 457 -20.52 -30.50 -9.47
CA MET A 457 -21.65 -30.65 -10.39
C MET A 457 -22.97 -30.97 -9.68
N GLN A 458 -22.93 -31.60 -8.49
CA GLN A 458 -24.10 -31.89 -7.69
C GLN A 458 -24.59 -30.73 -6.83
N ASN A 459 -23.68 -29.85 -6.38
CA ASN A 459 -24.00 -28.83 -5.38
C ASN A 459 -24.08 -27.41 -5.95
N TYR A 460 -23.55 -27.16 -7.16
CA TYR A 460 -23.56 -25.87 -7.80
C TYR A 460 -24.24 -25.94 -9.17
N SER A 461 -25.33 -25.18 -9.36
CA SER A 461 -26.11 -25.16 -10.61
C SER A 461 -25.28 -24.76 -11.82
N ASP A 462 -24.34 -23.82 -11.62
CA ASP A 462 -23.47 -23.29 -12.66
C ASP A 462 -22.17 -24.11 -12.82
N GLY A 463 -22.03 -25.23 -12.08
CA GLY A 463 -20.87 -26.10 -12.12
C GLY A 463 -19.55 -25.34 -11.84
N ILE A 464 -18.57 -25.46 -12.74
CA ILE A 464 -17.25 -24.80 -12.58
C ILE A 464 -17.31 -23.26 -12.66
N TYR A 465 -18.39 -22.70 -13.16
CA TYR A 465 -18.59 -21.23 -13.27
C TYR A 465 -19.23 -20.63 -12.00
N ALA A 466 -19.67 -21.45 -11.05
CA ALA A 466 -20.18 -20.98 -9.76
C ALA A 466 -19.10 -20.26 -8.95
N ASN A 467 -19.52 -19.24 -8.18
CA ASN A 467 -18.65 -18.54 -7.24
C ASN A 467 -18.94 -19.03 -5.80
N PRO A 468 -18.04 -19.80 -5.17
CA PRO A 468 -18.26 -20.38 -3.86
C PRO A 468 -18.34 -19.36 -2.71
N PHE A 469 -18.04 -18.07 -2.94
CA PHE A 469 -18.24 -17.01 -1.96
C PHE A 469 -19.64 -16.39 -2.00
N VAL A 470 -20.33 -16.48 -3.14
CA VAL A 470 -21.68 -15.93 -3.32
C VAL A 470 -22.73 -16.97 -2.91
N ASP A 471 -22.48 -18.20 -3.27
CA ASP A 471 -23.33 -19.33 -2.92
C ASP A 471 -23.01 -19.77 -1.48
N SER A 472 -23.87 -19.44 -0.55
CA SER A 472 -23.76 -19.45 0.92
C SER A 472 -23.25 -20.76 1.60
N THR A 473 -22.89 -21.78 0.84
CA THR A 473 -22.47 -23.10 1.35
C THR A 473 -20.97 -23.26 1.55
N GLY A 474 -20.12 -22.36 1.09
CA GLY A 474 -18.66 -22.40 1.24
C GLY A 474 -18.02 -23.79 1.24
N PHE A 475 -16.81 -23.94 0.75
CA PHE A 475 -16.13 -25.25 0.80
C PHE A 475 -15.78 -25.67 2.23
N SER A 476 -16.02 -26.95 2.58
CA SER A 476 -15.44 -27.58 3.78
C SER A 476 -13.91 -27.59 3.67
N GLN A 477 -13.21 -27.83 4.78
CA GLN A 477 -11.75 -27.86 4.77
C GLN A 477 -11.20 -28.92 3.80
N GLY A 478 -11.82 -30.12 3.73
CA GLY A 478 -11.43 -31.15 2.78
C GLY A 478 -11.67 -30.76 1.32
N GLN A 479 -12.79 -30.08 1.04
CA GLN A 479 -13.06 -29.56 -0.31
C GLN A 479 -12.07 -28.45 -0.72
N LYS A 480 -11.68 -27.58 0.22
CA LYS A 480 -10.62 -26.60 -0.02
C LYS A 480 -9.29 -27.27 -0.37
N GLN A 481 -8.95 -28.35 0.32
CA GLN A 481 -7.72 -29.10 0.02
C GLN A 481 -7.76 -29.75 -1.35
N ARG A 482 -8.87 -30.37 -1.73
CA ARG A 482 -9.06 -30.92 -3.08
C ARG A 482 -9.01 -29.83 -4.14
N LEU A 483 -9.55 -28.64 -3.86
CA LEU A 483 -9.43 -27.49 -4.75
C LEU A 483 -7.97 -27.05 -4.90
N ALA A 484 -7.18 -27.03 -3.80
CA ALA A 484 -5.75 -26.71 -3.86
C ALA A 484 -4.95 -27.76 -4.64
N ILE A 485 -5.33 -29.05 -4.54
CA ILE A 485 -4.74 -30.10 -5.38
C ILE A 485 -5.11 -29.89 -6.85
N ALA A 486 -6.37 -29.62 -7.17
CA ALA A 486 -6.79 -29.32 -8.55
C ALA A 486 -6.04 -28.13 -9.11
N ARG A 487 -5.86 -27.05 -8.31
CA ARG A 487 -5.05 -25.87 -8.64
C ARG A 487 -3.60 -26.25 -8.95
N ALA A 488 -3.00 -27.07 -8.09
CA ALA A 488 -1.63 -27.54 -8.30
C ALA A 488 -1.51 -28.38 -9.58
N LEU A 489 -2.44 -29.30 -9.82
CA LEU A 489 -2.44 -30.20 -10.99
C LEU A 489 -2.72 -29.47 -12.32
N TYR A 490 -3.53 -28.41 -12.30
CA TYR A 490 -3.86 -27.64 -13.51
C TYR A 490 -2.61 -27.09 -14.21
N SER A 491 -1.61 -26.66 -13.44
CA SER A 491 -0.34 -26.19 -13.99
C SER A 491 0.52 -27.31 -14.61
N ASN A 492 0.11 -28.58 -14.48
CA ASN A 492 0.88 -29.76 -14.85
C ASN A 492 2.33 -29.71 -14.32
N PRO A 493 2.53 -29.73 -12.99
CA PRO A 493 3.85 -29.61 -12.38
C PRO A 493 4.65 -30.92 -12.50
N ASP A 494 5.98 -30.82 -12.39
CA ASP A 494 6.86 -31.96 -12.25
C ASP A 494 6.88 -32.50 -10.81
N ILE A 495 6.72 -31.59 -9.84
CA ILE A 495 6.80 -31.86 -8.41
C ILE A 495 5.55 -31.35 -7.73
N LEU A 496 4.94 -32.17 -6.88
CA LEU A 496 3.88 -31.80 -5.95
C LEU A 496 4.46 -31.71 -4.54
N ILE A 497 4.26 -30.57 -3.89
CA ILE A 497 4.64 -30.35 -2.50
C ILE A 497 3.38 -30.19 -1.66
N LEU A 498 3.26 -31.03 -0.62
CA LEU A 498 2.19 -30.96 0.37
C LEU A 498 2.77 -30.52 1.71
N ASP A 499 2.41 -29.32 2.15
CA ASP A 499 2.83 -28.78 3.45
C ASP A 499 1.70 -28.96 4.48
N GLU A 500 1.82 -30.04 5.29
CA GLU A 500 0.87 -30.36 6.36
C GLU A 500 -0.62 -30.41 5.93
N ALA A 501 -0.87 -30.73 4.66
CA ALA A 501 -2.18 -30.62 4.03
C ALA A 501 -3.27 -31.53 4.65
N THR A 502 -2.94 -32.46 5.56
CA THR A 502 -3.89 -33.42 6.16
C THR A 502 -4.25 -33.13 7.61
N SER A 503 -3.62 -32.13 8.24
CA SER A 503 -3.71 -31.90 9.70
C SER A 503 -5.12 -31.63 10.24
N SER A 504 -6.01 -31.12 9.42
CA SER A 504 -7.38 -30.70 9.79
C SER A 504 -8.48 -31.60 9.19
N LEU A 505 -8.12 -32.72 8.56
CA LEU A 505 -9.08 -33.64 7.92
C LEU A 505 -9.61 -34.70 8.87
N ASP A 506 -10.84 -35.16 8.63
CA ASP A 506 -11.37 -36.42 9.17
C ASP A 506 -10.72 -37.60 8.43
N LEU A 507 -10.75 -38.79 9.05
CA LEU A 507 -10.10 -40.02 8.55
C LEU A 507 -10.56 -40.39 7.13
N LYS A 508 -11.86 -40.28 6.84
CA LYS A 508 -12.38 -40.62 5.51
C LYS A 508 -11.83 -39.69 4.43
N THR A 509 -11.84 -38.41 4.69
CA THR A 509 -11.30 -37.39 3.74
C THR A 509 -9.79 -37.53 3.58
N GLU A 510 -9.09 -37.95 4.63
CA GLU A 510 -7.63 -38.23 4.56
C GLU A 510 -7.34 -39.45 3.68
N ASP A 511 -8.09 -40.57 3.85
CA ASP A 511 -7.94 -41.78 3.02
C ASP A 511 -8.21 -41.47 1.53
N GLU A 512 -9.24 -40.65 1.25
CA GLU A 512 -9.56 -40.20 -0.09
C GLU A 512 -8.40 -39.32 -0.68
N LEU A 513 -7.81 -38.47 0.13
CA LEU A 513 -6.62 -37.67 -0.29
C LEU A 513 -5.41 -38.57 -0.55
N CYS A 514 -5.14 -39.53 0.35
CA CYS A 514 -4.04 -40.49 0.15
C CYS A 514 -4.25 -41.29 -1.14
N SER A 515 -5.49 -41.70 -1.46
CA SER A 515 -5.79 -42.38 -2.72
C SER A 515 -5.49 -41.54 -3.95
N VAL A 516 -5.76 -40.22 -3.90
CA VAL A 516 -5.40 -39.27 -4.97
C VAL A 516 -3.87 -39.21 -5.12
N LEU A 517 -3.13 -39.06 -4.03
CA LEU A 517 -1.66 -39.01 -4.09
C LEU A 517 -1.05 -40.29 -4.64
N LEU A 518 -1.56 -41.45 -4.24
CA LEU A 518 -1.11 -42.75 -4.74
C LEU A 518 -1.38 -42.91 -6.24
N SER A 519 -2.48 -42.38 -6.75
CA SER A 519 -2.80 -42.43 -8.19
C SER A 519 -1.85 -41.57 -9.03
N LEU A 520 -1.19 -40.57 -8.43
CA LEU A 520 -0.22 -39.69 -9.08
C LEU A 520 1.24 -40.17 -8.97
N ARG A 521 1.50 -41.19 -8.11
CA ARG A 521 2.82 -41.80 -7.92
C ARG A 521 3.33 -42.37 -9.24
N GLY A 522 4.61 -42.14 -9.54
CA GLY A 522 5.24 -42.55 -10.80
C GLY A 522 5.04 -41.53 -11.94
N GLU A 523 3.89 -40.83 -11.97
CA GLU A 523 3.67 -39.72 -12.92
C GLU A 523 4.26 -38.40 -12.41
N LYS A 524 4.08 -38.13 -11.12
CA LYS A 524 4.56 -36.90 -10.43
C LYS A 524 5.51 -37.25 -9.30
N THR A 525 6.52 -36.43 -9.10
CA THR A 525 7.34 -36.49 -7.88
C THR A 525 6.59 -35.83 -6.74
N ILE A 526 6.44 -36.50 -5.60
CA ILE A 526 5.63 -36.03 -4.49
C ILE A 526 6.50 -35.86 -3.25
N LEU A 527 6.45 -34.68 -2.64
CA LEU A 527 7.08 -34.37 -1.35
C LEU A 527 5.99 -34.03 -0.35
N ALA A 528 5.77 -34.84 0.69
CA ALA A 528 4.76 -34.60 1.68
C ALA A 528 5.36 -34.39 3.08
N ILE A 529 5.15 -33.20 3.65
CA ILE A 529 5.41 -32.97 5.07
C ILE A 529 4.20 -33.52 5.83
N ALA A 530 4.45 -34.52 6.67
CA ALA A 530 3.38 -35.18 7.39
C ALA A 530 3.34 -34.79 8.87
N HIS A 531 2.16 -34.32 9.29
CA HIS A 531 1.75 -34.32 10.68
C HIS A 531 1.07 -35.65 11.08
N ARG A 532 0.41 -36.30 10.12
CA ARG A 532 -0.15 -37.64 10.27
C ARG A 532 0.69 -38.65 9.52
N LEU A 533 1.05 -39.72 10.20
CA LEU A 533 1.94 -40.73 9.64
C LEU A 533 1.25 -41.61 8.58
N SER A 534 -0.11 -41.71 8.63
CA SER A 534 -0.95 -42.32 7.61
C SER A 534 -0.65 -41.82 6.20
N THR A 535 -0.49 -40.52 6.04
CA THR A 535 -0.20 -39.87 4.74
C THR A 535 1.10 -40.33 4.12
N ILE A 536 2.17 -40.55 4.93
CA ILE A 536 3.50 -40.92 4.43
C ILE A 536 3.79 -42.41 4.55
N LYS A 537 2.88 -43.19 5.11
CA LYS A 537 3.06 -44.65 5.26
C LYS A 537 3.27 -45.35 3.92
N SER A 538 2.64 -44.84 2.89
CA SER A 538 2.72 -45.34 1.51
C SER A 538 3.79 -44.68 0.66
N ALA A 539 4.62 -43.82 1.24
CA ALA A 539 5.76 -43.20 0.55
C ALA A 539 6.87 -44.20 0.22
N ASP A 540 7.57 -44.00 -0.87
CA ASP A 540 8.72 -44.84 -1.27
C ASP A 540 9.84 -44.78 -0.26
N ARG A 541 10.11 -43.54 0.25
CA ARG A 541 11.09 -43.30 1.31
C ARG A 541 10.57 -42.22 2.26
N ILE A 542 11.02 -42.32 3.50
CA ILE A 542 10.81 -41.29 4.52
C ILE A 542 12.13 -40.64 4.87
N VAL A 543 12.17 -39.35 4.77
CA VAL A 543 13.28 -38.50 5.26
C VAL A 543 12.95 -38.08 6.68
N PHE A 544 13.69 -38.60 7.66
CA PHE A 544 13.50 -38.26 9.06
C PHE A 544 14.47 -37.14 9.48
N MET A 545 13.89 -36.02 9.89
CA MET A 545 14.64 -34.83 10.31
C MET A 545 14.61 -34.62 11.83
N LYS A 546 15.77 -34.41 12.41
CA LYS A 546 15.95 -34.08 13.84
C LYS A 546 17.10 -33.09 14.00
N ASN A 547 16.95 -32.09 14.88
CA ASN A 547 17.98 -31.11 15.19
C ASN A 547 18.59 -30.40 13.96
N SER A 548 17.74 -30.07 12.98
CA SER A 548 18.17 -29.37 11.75
C SER A 548 18.97 -30.22 10.74
N GLU A 549 19.00 -31.53 10.91
CA GLU A 549 19.73 -32.47 10.05
C GLU A 549 18.82 -33.60 9.60
N ILE A 550 19.14 -34.26 8.47
CA ILE A 550 18.56 -35.54 8.07
C ILE A 550 19.29 -36.63 8.86
N THR A 551 18.59 -37.31 9.75
CA THR A 551 19.19 -38.36 10.59
C THR A 551 19.06 -39.74 9.97
N ASP A 552 18.02 -39.99 9.19
CA ASP A 552 17.81 -41.28 8.53
C ASP A 552 16.92 -41.14 7.27
N ILE A 553 17.11 -42.02 6.31
CA ILE A 553 16.29 -42.12 5.10
C ILE A 553 16.04 -43.61 4.84
N SER A 554 14.77 -44.03 4.90
CA SER A 554 14.38 -45.43 4.67
C SER A 554 12.88 -45.55 4.37
N GLU A 555 12.42 -46.73 3.98
CA GLU A 555 10.99 -47.08 3.97
C GLU A 555 10.40 -47.06 5.37
N PHE A 556 9.10 -46.84 5.47
CA PHE A 556 8.36 -46.71 6.75
C PHE A 556 8.67 -47.83 7.75
N ASN A 557 8.54 -49.10 7.35
CA ASN A 557 8.74 -50.23 8.24
C ASN A 557 10.21 -50.41 8.66
N ASN A 558 11.13 -50.17 7.75
CA ASN A 558 12.57 -50.23 8.00
C ASN A 558 13.00 -49.13 8.98
N LEU A 559 12.43 -47.91 8.82
CA LEU A 559 12.73 -46.78 9.67
C LEU A 559 12.22 -46.97 11.12
N ILE A 560 11.02 -47.59 11.32
CA ILE A 560 10.52 -47.93 12.65
C ILE A 560 11.49 -48.88 13.38
N ASN A 561 12.06 -49.85 12.66
CA ASN A 561 12.94 -50.83 13.26
C ASN A 561 14.36 -50.28 13.54
N LYS A 562 14.83 -49.33 12.73
CA LYS A 562 16.19 -48.82 12.78
C LYS A 562 16.35 -47.57 13.65
N ASN A 563 15.33 -46.71 13.70
CA ASN A 563 15.38 -45.42 14.36
C ASN A 563 14.44 -45.33 15.55
N ASN A 564 14.99 -45.28 16.76
CA ASN A 564 14.20 -45.24 17.99
C ASN A 564 13.36 -43.96 18.12
N ASP A 565 13.87 -42.80 17.66
CA ASP A 565 13.14 -41.52 17.72
C ASP A 565 11.91 -41.55 16.78
N PHE A 566 12.09 -42.13 15.58
CA PHE A 566 10.96 -42.30 14.65
C PHE A 566 9.94 -43.31 15.20
N LYS A 567 10.39 -44.41 15.81
CA LYS A 567 9.53 -45.38 16.49
C LYS A 567 8.71 -44.72 17.62
N GLU A 568 9.32 -43.85 18.38
CA GLU A 568 8.62 -43.11 19.43
C GLU A 568 7.58 -42.15 18.85
N LEU A 569 7.92 -41.43 17.77
CA LEU A 569 7.01 -40.56 17.04
C LEU A 569 5.82 -41.33 16.49
N VAL A 570 6.02 -42.55 15.94
CA VAL A 570 4.94 -43.42 15.46
C VAL A 570 4.04 -43.87 16.63
N LYS A 571 4.61 -44.24 17.77
CA LYS A 571 3.84 -44.60 18.98
C LYS A 571 2.98 -43.42 19.47
N LEU A 572 3.55 -42.23 19.55
CA LEU A 572 2.84 -41.02 19.98
C LEU A 572 1.70 -40.64 19.01
N ALA A 573 1.88 -40.89 17.73
CA ALA A 573 0.85 -40.64 16.71
C ALA A 573 -0.27 -41.70 16.78
N SER A 574 0.05 -43.01 16.98
CA SER A 574 -0.91 -44.07 17.10
C SER A 574 -1.80 -43.99 18.35
N PHE A 575 -1.35 -43.31 19.41
CA PHE A 575 -2.18 -42.99 20.58
C PHE A 575 -3.16 -41.83 20.37
N LYS A 576 -2.98 -41.05 19.28
CA LYS A 576 -3.89 -39.95 18.91
C LYS A 576 -4.90 -40.31 17.84
N GLU A 577 -4.75 -41.48 17.22
CA GLU A 577 -5.78 -42.08 16.34
C GLU A 577 -6.71 -42.94 17.20
N PRO A 578 -8.01 -42.61 17.30
CA PRO A 578 -8.99 -43.38 18.10
C PRO A 578 -9.18 -44.80 17.61
#